data_9fe03d1a78a9c97cc7cdfb314f81bdd7
#
_entry.id   9fe03d1a78a9c97cc7cdfb314f81bdd7
#
_cell.length_a   1.000
_cell.length_b   1.000
_cell.length_c   1.000
_cell.angle_alpha   90.00
_cell.angle_beta   90.00
_cell.angle_gamma   90.00
#
_symmetry.space_group_name_H-M   'P 1'
#
loop_
_entity.id
_entity.type
_entity.pdbx_description
1 polymer ?
#
loop_
_entity_poly.entity_id
_entity_poly.type
_entity_poly.pdbx_seq_one_letter_code
_entity_poly.pdbx_strand_id
1 'polypeptide(L)'
;MQLGAADTTVGINADRSPRWPRHVVGSITHSRTLVAVALARQSQVRAIGIDAEPIVAAADLEAIEHLCLTPRERQTLEEQSQLPRHMAVTAIFSAKEALYKCLYPLVQRYFDFQCAQIDLTGMADGVIHARLLHTLSPEFCAGYTITGSYLGQLDHTFTAFCLTW
;
A
#
# COMPACT_ATOMS: atom_id res chain seq x y z
N MET A 1 17.03 -16.57 6.80
CA MET A 1 18.14 -16.11 5.91
C MET A 1 18.69 -14.81 6.47
N GLN A 2 19.91 -14.78 7.02
CA GLN A 2 20.52 -13.55 7.55
C GLN A 2 20.91 -12.64 6.38
N LEU A 3 20.50 -11.38 6.42
CA LEU A 3 20.82 -10.39 5.38
C LEU A 3 22.28 -9.89 5.41
N GLY A 4 23.11 -10.37 6.33
CA GLY A 4 24.56 -10.15 6.36
C GLY A 4 24.99 -8.66 6.32
N ALA A 5 24.19 -7.74 6.86
CA ALA A 5 24.53 -6.33 6.90
C ALA A 5 25.39 -6.04 8.14
N ALA A 6 26.50 -5.38 7.93
CA ALA A 6 27.38 -4.89 9.03
C ALA A 6 26.70 -3.79 9.88
N ASP A 7 25.71 -3.09 9.31
CA ASP A 7 24.86 -2.11 10.01
C ASP A 7 23.40 -2.57 9.88
N THR A 8 22.80 -2.93 11.01
CA THR A 8 21.42 -3.42 11.11
C THR A 8 20.45 -2.35 11.60
N THR A 9 20.93 -1.11 11.80
CA THR A 9 20.09 -0.03 12.33
C THR A 9 19.30 0.63 11.20
N VAL A 10 17.98 0.68 11.37
CA VAL A 10 17.10 1.46 10.49
C VAL A 10 17.08 2.90 11.01
N GLY A 11 17.64 3.81 10.23
CA GLY A 11 17.61 5.24 10.53
C GLY A 11 16.33 5.91 10.05
N ILE A 12 16.26 7.24 10.20
CA ILE A 12 15.14 8.07 9.73
C ILE A 12 15.70 9.15 8.82
N ASN A 13 15.10 9.35 7.65
CA ASN A 13 15.41 10.44 6.72
C ASN A 13 14.76 11.76 7.18
N ALA A 14 15.13 12.87 6.57
CA ALA A 14 14.58 14.20 6.88
C ALA A 14 13.07 14.29 6.59
N ASP A 15 12.56 13.53 5.61
CA ASP A 15 11.15 13.40 5.26
C ASP A 15 10.40 12.36 6.13
N ARG A 16 11.05 11.87 7.20
CA ARG A 16 10.54 10.86 8.14
C ARG A 16 10.39 9.46 7.57
N SER A 17 10.80 9.22 6.32
CA SER A 17 10.84 7.87 5.75
C SER A 17 11.95 7.01 6.40
N PRO A 18 11.81 5.68 6.43
CA PRO A 18 12.86 4.80 6.92
C PRO A 18 14.13 4.89 6.05
N ARG A 19 15.30 5.01 6.69
CA ARG A 19 16.60 4.91 6.03
C ARG A 19 17.15 3.50 6.23
N TRP A 20 16.99 2.70 5.19
CA TRP A 20 17.43 1.31 5.21
C TRP A 20 18.95 1.17 5.13
N PRO A 21 19.54 0.09 5.68
CA PRO A 21 20.94 -0.26 5.44
C PRO A 21 21.23 -0.46 3.95
N ARG A 22 22.50 -0.35 3.56
CA ARG A 22 22.93 -0.58 2.16
C ARG A 22 22.45 -1.94 1.66
N HIS A 23 22.02 -1.99 0.40
CA HIS A 23 21.55 -3.20 -0.30
C HIS A 23 20.25 -3.81 0.27
N VAL A 24 19.55 -3.08 1.13
CA VAL A 24 18.24 -3.47 1.67
C VAL A 24 17.19 -2.48 1.21
N VAL A 25 16.05 -2.98 0.81
CA VAL A 25 14.79 -2.23 0.67
C VAL A 25 13.78 -2.77 1.66
N GLY A 26 12.86 -1.94 2.11
CA GLY A 26 11.87 -2.39 3.05
C GLY A 26 10.71 -1.43 3.23
N SER A 27 9.73 -1.87 3.99
CA SER A 27 8.57 -1.09 4.39
C SER A 27 8.16 -1.45 5.80
N ILE A 28 7.67 -0.46 6.53
CA ILE A 28 7.17 -0.60 7.90
C ILE A 28 5.71 -0.17 7.92
N THR A 29 4.89 -0.93 8.62
CA THR A 29 3.55 -0.51 8.98
C THR A 29 3.31 -0.77 10.47
N HIS A 30 2.42 -0.01 11.07
CA HIS A 30 2.01 -0.20 12.46
C HIS A 30 0.58 0.28 12.67
N SER A 31 -0.13 -0.44 13.49
CA SER A 31 -1.39 -0.03 14.10
C SER A 31 -1.23 0.05 15.62
N ARG A 32 -2.32 0.28 16.34
CA ARG A 32 -2.27 0.29 17.82
C ARG A 32 -1.81 -1.05 18.43
N THR A 33 -2.04 -2.15 17.73
CA THR A 33 -1.83 -3.52 18.25
C THR A 33 -0.81 -4.34 17.47
N LEU A 34 -0.32 -3.81 16.34
CA LEU A 34 0.54 -4.54 15.41
C LEU A 34 1.65 -3.66 14.88
N VAL A 35 2.83 -4.25 14.73
CA VAL A 35 3.95 -3.71 13.93
C VAL A 35 4.40 -4.79 12.97
N ALA A 36 4.53 -4.46 11.69
CA ALA A 36 5.07 -5.34 10.68
C ALA A 36 6.16 -4.66 9.87
N VAL A 37 7.14 -5.45 9.45
CA VAL A 37 8.27 -5.01 8.63
C VAL A 37 8.49 -6.01 7.51
N ALA A 38 8.56 -5.54 6.28
CA ALA A 38 9.00 -6.31 5.13
C ALA A 38 10.39 -5.85 4.70
N LEU A 39 11.27 -6.80 4.44
CA LEU A 39 12.65 -6.54 4.00
C LEU A 39 13.01 -7.41 2.81
N ALA A 40 13.75 -6.86 1.87
CA ALA A 40 14.30 -7.60 0.74
C ALA A 40 15.69 -7.08 0.37
N ARG A 41 16.44 -7.91 -0.41
CA ARG A 41 17.69 -7.46 -1.02
C ARG A 41 17.39 -6.54 -2.21
N GLN A 42 18.03 -5.40 -2.26
CA GLN A 42 17.88 -4.45 -3.37
C GLN A 42 18.29 -5.07 -4.73
N SER A 43 19.11 -6.11 -4.74
CA SER A 43 19.45 -6.85 -5.96
C SER A 43 18.31 -7.71 -6.52
N GLN A 44 17.25 -7.95 -5.73
CA GLN A 44 16.12 -8.79 -6.13
C GLN A 44 14.83 -7.99 -6.22
N VAL A 45 14.65 -7.04 -5.30
CA VAL A 45 13.46 -6.22 -5.17
C VAL A 45 13.87 -4.76 -5.26
N ARG A 46 13.21 -4.03 -6.12
CA ARG A 46 13.44 -2.61 -6.35
C ARG A 46 12.75 -1.72 -5.32
N ALA A 47 11.52 -2.07 -4.97
CA ALA A 47 10.75 -1.39 -3.94
C ALA A 47 9.70 -2.31 -3.33
N ILE A 48 9.35 -2.05 -2.09
CA ILE A 48 8.34 -2.77 -1.32
C ILE A 48 7.51 -1.76 -0.52
N GLY A 49 6.21 -1.97 -0.50
CA GLY A 49 5.29 -1.24 0.38
C GLY A 49 4.33 -2.21 1.03
N ILE A 50 4.22 -2.16 2.34
CA ILE A 50 3.24 -2.92 3.11
C ILE A 50 2.39 -1.99 3.95
N ASP A 51 1.16 -2.41 4.18
CA ASP A 51 0.28 -1.75 5.11
C ASP A 51 -0.60 -2.74 5.87
N ALA A 52 -0.97 -2.36 7.09
CA ALA A 52 -1.84 -3.17 7.95
C ALA A 52 -2.75 -2.23 8.74
N GLU A 53 -4.05 -2.33 8.49
CA GLU A 53 -5.06 -1.46 9.08
C GLU A 53 -6.13 -2.27 9.82
N PRO A 54 -6.54 -1.86 11.00
CA PRO A 54 -7.75 -2.39 11.61
C PRO A 54 -8.96 -2.03 10.74
N ILE A 55 -9.97 -2.90 10.74
CA ILE A 55 -11.21 -2.62 10.00
C ILE A 55 -11.82 -1.32 10.51
N VAL A 56 -12.08 -0.40 9.59
CA VAL A 56 -12.62 0.93 9.87
C VAL A 56 -13.94 0.83 10.64
N ALA A 57 -14.02 1.55 11.76
CA ALA A 57 -15.24 1.64 12.54
C ALA A 57 -16.33 2.43 11.81
N ALA A 58 -17.60 2.10 12.08
CA ALA A 58 -18.73 2.77 11.42
C ALA A 58 -18.72 4.31 11.59
N ALA A 59 -18.22 4.80 12.73
CA ALA A 59 -18.13 6.23 13.00
C ALA A 59 -17.13 6.97 12.11
N ASP A 60 -16.09 6.29 11.62
CA ASP A 60 -15.00 6.88 10.84
C ASP A 60 -15.15 6.62 9.34
N LEU A 61 -16.10 5.75 8.96
CA LEU A 61 -16.25 5.23 7.61
C LEU A 61 -16.42 6.34 6.57
N GLU A 62 -17.33 7.27 6.80
CA GLU A 62 -17.63 8.37 5.86
C GLU A 62 -16.40 9.26 5.66
N ALA A 63 -15.67 9.56 6.73
CA ALA A 63 -14.46 10.40 6.67
C ALA A 63 -13.34 9.70 5.84
N ILE A 64 -13.13 8.41 6.06
CA ILE A 64 -12.13 7.62 5.30
C ILE A 64 -12.56 7.50 3.83
N GLU A 65 -13.83 7.27 3.54
CA GLU A 65 -14.34 7.25 2.18
C GLU A 65 -14.11 8.58 1.45
N HIS A 66 -14.39 9.69 2.11
CA HIS A 66 -14.16 11.01 1.51
C HIS A 66 -12.69 11.27 1.24
N LEU A 67 -11.82 10.83 2.13
CA LEU A 67 -10.38 11.02 2.02
C LEU A 67 -9.78 10.17 0.89
N CYS A 68 -10.08 8.87 0.85
CA CYS A 68 -9.31 7.93 0.07
C CYS A 68 -9.96 7.46 -1.22
N LEU A 69 -11.32 7.37 -1.31
CA LEU A 69 -11.96 6.81 -2.50
C LEU A 69 -12.02 7.78 -3.67
N THR A 70 -11.62 7.32 -4.83
CA THR A 70 -11.93 7.99 -6.10
C THR A 70 -13.42 7.89 -6.42
N PRO A 71 -13.98 8.78 -7.27
CA PRO A 71 -15.38 8.66 -7.70
C PRO A 71 -15.72 7.28 -8.28
N ARG A 72 -14.80 6.69 -9.03
CA ARG A 72 -15.01 5.35 -9.64
C ARG A 72 -15.03 4.24 -8.59
N GLU A 73 -14.16 4.28 -7.58
CA GLU A 73 -14.18 3.31 -6.49
C GLU A 73 -15.50 3.38 -5.70
N ARG A 74 -16.01 4.59 -5.40
CA ARG A 74 -17.31 4.76 -4.75
C ARG A 74 -18.42 4.11 -5.56
N GLN A 75 -18.49 4.43 -6.85
CA GLN A 75 -19.49 3.87 -7.77
C GLN A 75 -19.40 2.34 -7.80
N THR A 76 -18.20 1.78 -7.91
CA THR A 76 -18.01 0.32 -7.92
C THR A 76 -18.48 -0.34 -6.62
N LEU A 77 -18.19 0.28 -5.47
CA LEU A 77 -18.66 -0.25 -4.18
C LEU A 77 -20.18 -0.18 -4.02
N GLU A 78 -20.84 0.81 -4.60
CA GLU A 78 -22.31 0.91 -4.61
C GLU A 78 -22.97 -0.12 -5.52
N GLU A 79 -22.40 -0.35 -6.69
CA GLU A 79 -23.02 -1.20 -7.73
C GLU A 79 -22.70 -2.68 -7.58
N GLN A 80 -21.51 -3.06 -7.11
CA GLN A 80 -20.97 -4.40 -7.31
C GLN A 80 -20.29 -5.01 -6.07
N SER A 81 -20.23 -4.32 -4.93
CA SER A 81 -19.51 -4.88 -3.79
C SER A 81 -20.20 -6.07 -3.17
N GLN A 82 -19.53 -7.22 -3.17
CA GLN A 82 -19.94 -8.43 -2.43
C GLN A 82 -19.43 -8.41 -0.99
N LEU A 83 -18.60 -7.42 -0.64
CA LEU A 83 -18.01 -7.27 0.68
C LEU A 83 -18.77 -6.25 1.52
N PRO A 84 -18.80 -6.42 2.84
CA PRO A 84 -19.27 -5.36 3.73
C PRO A 84 -18.49 -4.07 3.44
N ARG A 85 -19.22 -2.93 3.33
CA ARG A 85 -18.65 -1.66 2.88
C ARG A 85 -17.42 -1.23 3.67
N HIS A 86 -17.44 -1.37 4.99
CA HIS A 86 -16.30 -1.02 5.86
C HIS A 86 -15.05 -1.86 5.56
N MET A 87 -15.21 -3.14 5.19
CA MET A 87 -14.08 -3.99 4.80
C MET A 87 -13.48 -3.55 3.45
N ALA A 88 -14.33 -3.27 2.46
CA ALA A 88 -13.87 -2.82 1.15
C ALA A 88 -13.17 -1.45 1.23
N VAL A 89 -13.71 -0.52 2.01
CA VAL A 89 -13.09 0.80 2.24
C VAL A 89 -11.74 0.66 2.94
N THR A 90 -11.66 -0.18 3.98
CA THR A 90 -10.39 -0.45 4.67
C THR A 90 -9.36 -1.05 3.72
N ALA A 91 -9.78 -2.00 2.86
CA ALA A 91 -8.88 -2.62 1.89
C ALA A 91 -8.34 -1.60 0.87
N ILE A 92 -9.19 -0.71 0.35
CA ILE A 92 -8.76 0.35 -0.57
C ILE A 92 -7.81 1.33 0.12
N PHE A 93 -8.12 1.77 1.33
CA PHE A 93 -7.27 2.67 2.11
C PHE A 93 -5.89 2.05 2.34
N SER A 94 -5.85 0.85 2.91
CA SER A 94 -4.60 0.12 3.16
C SER A 94 -3.81 -0.13 1.87
N ALA A 95 -4.48 -0.51 0.77
CA ALA A 95 -3.80 -0.70 -0.52
C ALA A 95 -3.15 0.59 -1.04
N LYS A 96 -3.79 1.74 -0.89
CA LYS A 96 -3.23 3.03 -1.29
C LYS A 96 -2.05 3.45 -0.41
N GLU A 97 -2.10 3.19 0.89
CA GLU A 97 -0.98 3.38 1.81
C GLU A 97 0.21 2.47 1.44
N ALA A 98 -0.03 1.19 1.18
CA ALA A 98 1.02 0.27 0.74
C ALA A 98 1.60 0.70 -0.62
N LEU A 99 0.76 1.13 -1.57
CA LEU A 99 1.21 1.65 -2.86
C LEU A 99 2.09 2.89 -2.69
N TYR A 100 1.67 3.84 -1.84
CA TYR A 100 2.46 5.03 -1.53
C TYR A 100 3.83 4.65 -0.98
N LYS A 101 3.89 3.78 0.02
CA LYS A 101 5.15 3.30 0.63
C LYS A 101 6.05 2.58 -0.38
N CYS A 102 5.46 1.90 -1.37
CA CYS A 102 6.20 1.24 -2.45
C CYS A 102 6.78 2.23 -3.46
N LEU A 103 5.98 3.21 -3.92
CA LEU A 103 6.37 4.11 -5.01
C LEU A 103 7.14 5.34 -4.54
N TYR A 104 6.86 5.86 -3.35
CA TYR A 104 7.48 7.09 -2.84
C TYR A 104 9.03 7.08 -2.90
N PRO A 105 9.73 5.99 -2.50
CA PRO A 105 11.20 5.94 -2.61
C PRO A 105 11.73 6.08 -4.03
N LEU A 106 10.92 5.76 -5.04
CA LEU A 106 11.29 5.81 -6.46
C LEU A 106 10.93 7.15 -7.12
N VAL A 107 9.78 7.73 -6.73
CA VAL A 107 9.30 8.99 -7.34
C VAL A 107 9.76 10.24 -6.60
N GLN A 108 10.14 10.12 -5.32
CA GLN A 108 10.67 11.19 -4.47
C GLN A 108 9.76 12.44 -4.43
N ARG A 109 8.45 12.24 -4.56
CA ARG A 109 7.44 13.30 -4.44
C ARG A 109 6.18 12.78 -3.78
N TYR A 110 5.50 13.66 -3.06
CA TYR A 110 4.20 13.36 -2.49
C TYR A 110 3.15 13.18 -3.59
N PHE A 111 2.27 12.22 -3.42
CA PHE A 111 1.04 12.05 -4.18
C PHE A 111 -0.07 11.55 -3.24
N ASP A 112 -1.29 11.98 -3.50
CA ASP A 112 -2.45 11.70 -2.65
C ASP A 112 -3.21 10.44 -3.09
N PHE A 113 -4.23 10.08 -2.33
CA PHE A 113 -5.07 8.92 -2.58
C PHE A 113 -5.82 8.97 -3.92
N GLN A 114 -6.07 10.16 -4.47
CA GLN A 114 -6.77 10.33 -5.74
C GLN A 114 -5.85 10.03 -6.95
N CYS A 115 -4.55 9.91 -6.73
CA CYS A 115 -3.59 9.57 -7.79
C CYS A 115 -3.66 8.11 -8.25
N ALA A 116 -4.33 7.24 -7.51
CA ALA A 116 -4.45 5.81 -7.84
C ALA A 116 -5.86 5.28 -7.61
N GLN A 117 -6.23 4.31 -8.42
CA GLN A 117 -7.46 3.51 -8.29
C GLN A 117 -7.10 2.07 -7.93
N ILE A 118 -7.79 1.52 -6.95
CA ILE A 118 -7.64 0.13 -6.53
C ILE A 118 -8.79 -0.71 -7.09
N ASP A 119 -8.44 -1.87 -7.64
CA ASP A 119 -9.38 -2.89 -8.06
C ASP A 119 -9.29 -4.08 -7.11
N LEU A 120 -10.41 -4.43 -6.49
CA LEU A 120 -10.56 -5.51 -5.52
C LEU A 120 -11.11 -6.81 -6.12
N THR A 121 -11.28 -6.91 -7.43
CA THR A 121 -11.93 -8.06 -8.09
C THR A 121 -11.21 -9.39 -7.81
N GLY A 122 -9.87 -9.37 -7.63
CA GLY A 122 -9.05 -10.53 -7.27
C GLY A 122 -8.90 -10.80 -5.78
N MET A 123 -9.59 -10.05 -4.92
CA MET A 123 -9.37 -10.06 -3.47
C MET A 123 -9.66 -11.41 -2.82
N ALA A 124 -10.61 -12.19 -3.37
CA ALA A 124 -10.89 -13.55 -2.90
C ALA A 124 -9.69 -14.50 -3.08
N ASP A 125 -8.86 -14.25 -4.08
CA ASP A 125 -7.63 -15.00 -4.37
C ASP A 125 -6.38 -14.34 -3.75
N GLY A 126 -6.58 -13.34 -2.89
CA GLY A 126 -5.49 -12.59 -2.24
C GLY A 126 -4.78 -11.61 -3.18
N VAL A 127 -5.40 -11.22 -4.29
CA VAL A 127 -4.81 -10.34 -5.31
C VAL A 127 -5.59 -9.02 -5.38
N ILE A 128 -4.86 -7.92 -5.47
CA ILE A 128 -5.41 -6.59 -5.75
C ILE A 128 -4.62 -5.94 -6.88
N HIS A 129 -5.24 -5.00 -7.58
CA HIS A 129 -4.56 -4.23 -8.62
C HIS A 129 -4.67 -2.74 -8.34
N ALA A 130 -3.57 -2.02 -8.52
CA ALA A 130 -3.53 -0.57 -8.48
C ALA A 130 -3.27 -0.03 -9.88
N ARG A 131 -3.99 1.02 -10.28
CA ARG A 131 -3.78 1.76 -11.52
C ARG A 131 -3.54 3.23 -11.19
N LEU A 132 -2.45 3.79 -11.68
CA LEU A 132 -2.19 5.22 -11.56
C LEU A 132 -3.14 6.01 -12.45
N LEU A 133 -3.76 7.03 -11.89
CA LEU A 133 -4.63 7.98 -12.59
C LEU A 133 -3.85 9.20 -13.05
N HIS A 134 -2.74 9.53 -12.38
CA HIS A 134 -1.87 10.65 -12.69
C HIS A 134 -0.43 10.16 -12.91
N THR A 135 0.31 10.86 -13.78
CA THR A 135 1.73 10.61 -13.98
C THR A 135 2.53 11.09 -12.79
N LEU A 136 3.27 10.18 -12.14
CA LEU A 136 4.13 10.46 -11.01
C LEU A 136 5.59 10.71 -11.46
N SER A 137 6.05 10.02 -12.50
CA SER A 137 7.37 10.17 -13.13
C SER A 137 7.31 9.66 -14.56
N PRO A 138 8.38 9.80 -15.37
CA PRO A 138 8.41 9.23 -16.73
C PRO A 138 8.18 7.72 -16.78
N GLU A 139 8.56 7.00 -15.73
CA GLU A 139 8.34 5.57 -15.61
C GLU A 139 6.94 5.23 -15.10
N PHE A 140 6.46 5.97 -14.11
CA PHE A 140 5.16 5.77 -13.47
C PHE A 140 4.13 6.74 -14.04
N CYS A 141 3.75 6.51 -15.29
CA CYS A 141 2.77 7.33 -16.01
C CYS A 141 1.34 6.99 -15.62
N ALA A 142 0.40 7.90 -15.90
CA ALA A 142 -1.02 7.61 -15.85
C ALA A 142 -1.34 6.35 -16.69
N GLY A 143 -2.11 5.43 -16.12
CA GLY A 143 -2.41 4.12 -16.69
C GLY A 143 -1.46 2.99 -16.29
N TYR A 144 -0.31 3.30 -15.65
CA TYR A 144 0.57 2.25 -15.10
C TYR A 144 -0.20 1.40 -14.09
N THR A 145 -0.04 0.09 -14.19
CA THR A 145 -0.70 -0.88 -13.30
C THR A 145 0.32 -1.70 -12.54
N ILE A 146 0.01 -2.00 -11.28
CA ILE A 146 0.82 -2.84 -10.42
C ILE A 146 -0.08 -3.83 -9.68
N THR A 147 0.31 -5.08 -9.65
CA THR A 147 -0.36 -6.13 -8.89
C THR A 147 0.18 -6.16 -7.47
N GLY A 148 -0.71 -6.21 -6.52
CA GLY A 148 -0.43 -6.33 -5.09
C GLY A 148 -1.07 -7.57 -4.48
N SER A 149 -0.76 -7.81 -3.23
CA SER A 149 -1.33 -8.88 -2.42
C SER A 149 -2.27 -8.32 -1.35
N TYR A 150 -3.29 -9.08 -1.05
CA TYR A 150 -4.27 -8.79 -0.01
C TYR A 150 -4.44 -9.99 0.93
N LEU A 151 -4.58 -9.71 2.22
CA LEU A 151 -4.99 -10.69 3.21
C LEU A 151 -5.93 -10.01 4.22
N GLY A 152 -7.17 -10.50 4.31
CA GLY A 152 -8.09 -10.16 5.37
C GLY A 152 -8.00 -11.18 6.49
N GLN A 153 -7.81 -10.74 7.72
CA GLN A 153 -7.75 -11.61 8.88
C GLN A 153 -8.43 -10.97 10.08
N LEU A 154 -9.49 -11.62 10.57
CA LEU A 154 -10.27 -11.21 11.76
C LEU A 154 -10.67 -9.72 11.73
N ASP A 155 -9.88 -8.87 12.37
CA ASP A 155 -10.12 -7.44 12.57
C ASP A 155 -9.13 -6.54 11.79
N HIS A 156 -8.27 -7.13 10.96
CA HIS A 156 -7.26 -6.39 10.18
C HIS A 156 -7.28 -6.73 8.70
N THR A 157 -6.88 -5.74 7.92
CA THR A 157 -6.55 -5.86 6.50
C THR A 157 -5.05 -5.68 6.32
N PHE A 158 -4.43 -6.55 5.54
CA PHE A 158 -3.02 -6.47 5.15
C PHE A 158 -2.92 -6.33 3.64
N THR A 159 -2.11 -5.40 3.19
CA THR A 159 -1.85 -5.18 1.77
C THR A 159 -0.36 -5.01 1.50
N ALA A 160 0.07 -5.42 0.31
CA ALA A 160 1.46 -5.30 -0.09
C ALA A 160 1.59 -5.05 -1.59
N PHE A 161 2.54 -4.21 -1.97
CA PHE A 161 3.03 -4.06 -3.35
C PHE A 161 4.53 -4.28 -3.38
N CYS A 162 5.00 -4.96 -4.43
CA CYS A 162 6.40 -5.27 -4.63
C CYS A 162 6.79 -5.07 -6.09
N LEU A 163 7.82 -4.28 -6.33
CA LEU A 163 8.41 -4.08 -7.65
C LEU A 163 9.74 -4.83 -7.71
N THR A 164 9.89 -5.69 -8.71
CA THR A 164 11.15 -6.33 -9.06
C THR A 164 11.84 -5.57 -10.21
N TRP A 165 13.07 -5.94 -10.50
CA TRP A 165 13.82 -5.38 -11.64
C TRP A 165 13.30 -5.96 -12.96
#